data_dc088110807d6a2740ac63e373d4cb7b
#
_entry.id   dc088110807d6a2740ac63e373d4cb7b
#
_cell.length_a   1.000
_cell.length_b   1.000
_cell.length_c   1.000
_cell.angle_alpha   90.00
_cell.angle_beta   90.00
_cell.angle_gamma   90.00
#
_symmetry.space_group_name_H-M   'P 1'
#
loop_
_entity.id
_entity.type
_entity.pdbx_description
1 polymer ?
#
loop_
_entity_poly.entity_id
_entity_poly.type
_entity_poly.pdbx_seq_one_letter_code
_entity_poly.pdbx_strand_id
1 'polypeptide(L)'
;IYNRLFNTENTFKLFDINYSEGEFIAKEDVRTTMLHIKLNSVIPGFTLDQEGFLEKVSVFAGFKDIAIEDHSDFSKRFYLRGEDSVAIQRFFTDNLVLFFESNPYYHVESNGTSVLVYSKERIAGIKEIKSLHNFGKRLQTELLICTQNIG
;
A
#
# COMPACT_ATOMS: atom_id res chain seq x y z
N ILE A 1 -4.70 -1.83 -19.69
CA ILE A 1 -3.43 -1.92 -18.93
C ILE A 1 -2.32 -1.47 -19.86
N TYR A 2 -1.74 -0.35 -19.58
CA TYR A 2 -0.57 0.16 -20.29
C TYR A 2 0.67 -0.16 -19.45
N ASN A 3 1.54 -1.04 -19.92
CA ASN A 3 2.76 -1.42 -19.24
C ASN A 3 3.86 -0.38 -19.48
N ARG A 4 4.22 0.36 -18.44
CA ARG A 4 5.54 0.99 -18.34
C ARG A 4 6.42 0.10 -17.49
N LEU A 5 7.20 -0.75 -18.12
CA LEU A 5 8.12 -1.63 -17.41
C LEU A 5 9.39 -0.87 -17.04
N PHE A 6 9.53 -0.53 -15.76
CA PHE A 6 10.83 -0.39 -15.14
C PHE A 6 11.14 -1.70 -14.41
N ASN A 7 11.92 -2.53 -15.02
CA ASN A 7 12.30 -3.81 -14.44
C ASN A 7 13.72 -3.71 -13.91
N THR A 8 13.87 -3.57 -12.60
CA THR A 8 15.08 -3.93 -11.89
C THR A 8 14.80 -5.29 -11.22
N GLU A 9 15.36 -6.36 -11.77
CA GLU A 9 15.40 -7.71 -11.18
C GLU A 9 14.03 -8.41 -10.96
N ASN A 10 13.02 -8.17 -11.80
CA ASN A 10 11.67 -8.76 -11.67
C ASN A 10 10.94 -8.50 -10.33
N THR A 11 11.52 -7.69 -9.45
CA THR A 11 10.96 -7.40 -8.13
C THR A 11 9.95 -6.25 -8.18
N PHE A 12 10.26 -5.22 -8.97
CA PHE A 12 9.43 -4.03 -9.10
C PHE A 12 8.81 -3.96 -10.49
N LYS A 13 7.50 -3.76 -10.55
CA LYS A 13 6.76 -3.50 -11.79
C LYS A 13 5.95 -2.23 -11.63
N LEU A 14 6.12 -1.30 -12.54
CA LEU A 14 5.33 -0.09 -12.61
C LEU A 14 4.37 -0.19 -13.79
N PHE A 15 3.11 0.16 -13.58
CA PHE A 15 2.10 0.11 -14.63
C PHE A 15 1.00 1.14 -14.41
N ASP A 16 0.42 1.59 -15.52
CA ASP A 16 -0.76 2.42 -15.50
C ASP A 16 -2.00 1.53 -15.59
N ILE A 17 -2.98 1.78 -14.74
CA ILE A 17 -4.26 1.08 -14.70
C ILE A 17 -5.39 2.06 -15.03
N ASN A 18 -6.37 1.56 -15.77
CA ASN A 18 -7.65 2.22 -15.96
C ASN A 18 -8.74 1.23 -15.58
N TYR A 19 -9.58 1.62 -14.65
CA TYR A 19 -10.73 0.82 -14.22
C TYR A 19 -11.93 1.72 -13.97
N SER A 20 -13.11 1.12 -14.03
CA SER A 20 -14.35 1.83 -13.80
C SER A 20 -14.95 1.40 -12.47
N GLU A 21 -15.35 2.36 -11.65
CA GLU A 21 -16.03 2.15 -10.38
C GLU A 21 -17.45 2.68 -10.41
N GLY A 22 -18.31 2.09 -9.58
CA GLY A 22 -19.67 2.52 -9.37
C GLY A 22 -20.74 1.70 -10.09
N GLU A 23 -21.98 1.89 -9.66
CA GLU A 23 -23.17 1.25 -10.22
C GLU A 23 -23.88 2.21 -11.18
N PHE A 24 -24.39 1.67 -12.27
CA PHE A 24 -25.23 2.20 -13.35
C PHE A 24 -25.36 3.73 -13.57
N ILE A 25 -25.47 4.57 -12.52
CA ILE A 25 -25.75 6.01 -12.62
C ILE A 25 -24.55 6.87 -12.27
N ALA A 26 -23.58 6.33 -11.51
CA ALA A 26 -22.38 7.04 -11.04
C ALA A 26 -21.11 6.24 -11.32
N LYS A 27 -20.91 5.88 -12.59
CA LYS A 27 -19.70 5.19 -13.01
C LYS A 27 -18.58 6.20 -13.20
N GLU A 28 -17.52 6.06 -12.42
CA GLU A 28 -16.31 6.86 -12.56
C GLU A 28 -15.19 6.01 -13.16
N ASP A 29 -14.49 6.58 -14.13
CA ASP A 29 -13.28 5.98 -14.69
C ASP A 29 -12.07 6.47 -13.91
N VAL A 30 -11.40 5.57 -13.23
CA VAL A 30 -10.20 5.84 -12.45
C VAL A 30 -8.97 5.43 -13.23
N ARG A 31 -8.01 6.34 -13.33
CA ARG A 31 -6.68 6.08 -13.89
C ARG A 31 -5.63 6.32 -12.84
N THR A 32 -4.75 5.36 -12.64
CA THR A 32 -3.66 5.51 -11.68
C THR A 32 -2.41 4.76 -12.12
N THR A 33 -1.27 5.26 -11.68
CA THR A 33 0.01 4.56 -11.80
C THR A 33 0.26 3.79 -10.51
N MET A 34 0.46 2.50 -10.62
CA MET A 34 0.73 1.59 -9.51
C MET A 34 2.14 1.02 -9.58
N LEU A 35 2.76 0.88 -8.42
CA LEU A 35 3.98 0.12 -8.24
C LEU A 35 3.63 -1.22 -7.58
N HIS A 36 3.96 -2.31 -8.26
CA HIS A 36 3.88 -3.66 -7.71
C HIS A 36 5.25 -4.11 -7.23
N ILE A 37 5.32 -4.56 -6.01
CA ILE A 37 6.53 -5.08 -5.37
C ILE A 37 6.31 -6.56 -5.07
N LYS A 38 7.09 -7.43 -5.68
CA LYS A 38 7.08 -8.85 -5.35
C LYS A 38 7.92 -9.07 -4.10
N LEU A 39 7.40 -9.83 -3.15
CA LEU A 39 8.09 -10.18 -1.91
C LEU A 39 8.67 -11.60 -1.98
N ASN A 40 9.79 -11.80 -1.31
CA ASN A 40 10.40 -13.12 -1.14
C ASN A 40 9.97 -13.82 0.17
N SER A 41 9.23 -13.11 1.01
CA SER A 41 8.68 -13.62 2.27
C SER A 41 7.19 -13.34 2.33
N VAL A 42 6.45 -14.16 3.04
CA VAL A 42 5.02 -13.95 3.27
C VAL A 42 4.84 -12.96 4.41
N ILE A 43 3.99 -11.95 4.19
CA ILE A 43 3.60 -10.96 5.19
C ILE A 43 2.07 -10.99 5.38
N PRO A 44 1.51 -10.38 6.42
CA PRO A 44 0.05 -10.26 6.53
C PRO A 44 -0.57 -9.55 5.33
N GLY A 45 -1.77 -9.94 4.94
CA GLY A 45 -2.60 -9.16 4.01
C GLY A 45 -3.19 -7.96 4.73
N PHE A 46 -2.98 -6.76 4.21
CA PHE A 46 -3.51 -5.53 4.79
C PHE A 46 -3.70 -4.43 3.73
N THR A 47 -4.48 -3.44 4.10
CA THR A 47 -4.58 -2.16 3.40
C THR A 47 -4.25 -1.03 4.36
N LEU A 48 -3.36 -0.14 3.95
CA LEU A 48 -3.04 1.10 4.64
C LEU A 48 -3.48 2.29 3.80
N ASP A 49 -4.34 3.11 4.37
CA ASP A 49 -5.03 4.18 3.67
C ASP A 49 -5.14 5.43 4.51
N GLN A 50 -5.46 6.58 3.92
CA GLN A 50 -5.83 7.80 4.63
C GLN A 50 -7.34 8.01 4.62
N GLU A 51 -7.81 8.76 5.60
CA GLU A 51 -9.22 9.13 5.71
C GLU A 51 -9.76 9.74 4.40
N GLY A 52 -10.85 9.19 3.92
CA GLY A 52 -11.60 9.71 2.77
C GLY A 52 -11.20 9.17 1.40
N PHE A 53 -10.12 8.41 1.27
CA PHE A 53 -9.66 7.95 -0.04
C PHE A 53 -10.33 6.67 -0.53
N LEU A 54 -10.67 5.74 0.34
CA LEU A 54 -11.03 4.40 -0.09
C LEU A 54 -12.14 3.69 0.68
N GLU A 55 -13.28 4.29 0.75
CA GLU A 55 -14.48 3.47 1.02
C GLU A 55 -14.82 2.52 -0.14
N LYS A 56 -14.16 2.70 -1.31
CA LYS A 56 -14.65 2.16 -2.58
C LYS A 56 -13.81 1.04 -3.22
N VAL A 57 -12.53 0.87 -2.91
CA VAL A 57 -11.65 0.03 -3.76
C VAL A 57 -10.92 -1.09 -3.03
N SER A 58 -10.79 -1.05 -1.72
CA SER A 58 -10.02 -2.05 -0.99
C SER A 58 -10.78 -3.37 -0.80
N VAL A 59 -10.10 -4.49 -1.05
CA VAL A 59 -10.58 -5.84 -0.67
C VAL A 59 -10.96 -5.89 0.82
N PHE A 60 -10.33 -5.07 1.66
CA PHE A 60 -10.56 -4.99 3.09
C PHE A 60 -11.44 -3.79 3.52
N ALA A 61 -12.15 -3.14 2.58
CA ALA A 61 -12.99 -1.98 2.89
C ALA A 61 -14.07 -2.25 3.95
N GLY A 62 -14.59 -3.48 4.04
CA GLY A 62 -15.57 -3.90 5.04
C GLY A 62 -14.97 -4.27 6.40
N PHE A 63 -13.66 -4.31 6.55
CA PHE A 63 -13.00 -4.65 7.82
C PHE A 63 -12.84 -3.41 8.69
N LYS A 64 -12.84 -3.64 10.02
CA LYS A 64 -12.61 -2.56 10.97
C LYS A 64 -11.18 -2.03 10.90
N ASP A 65 -11.02 -0.76 11.20
CA ASP A 65 -9.73 -0.14 11.40
C ASP A 65 -8.98 -0.81 12.57
N ILE A 66 -7.71 -1.12 12.34
CA ILE A 66 -6.83 -1.77 13.31
C ILE A 66 -5.95 -0.70 13.94
N ALA A 67 -6.15 -0.44 15.23
CA ALA A 67 -5.30 0.46 16.01
C ALA A 67 -3.95 -0.19 16.32
N ILE A 68 -2.87 0.57 16.22
CA ILE A 68 -1.55 0.16 16.69
C ILE A 68 -1.34 0.76 18.07
N GLU A 69 -1.11 -0.09 19.06
CA GLU A 69 -0.84 0.33 20.44
C GLU A 69 0.38 1.25 20.49
N ASP A 70 0.35 2.23 21.40
CA ASP A 70 1.39 3.25 21.58
C ASP A 70 1.63 4.21 20.38
N HIS A 71 0.90 4.07 19.28
CA HIS A 71 0.99 4.89 18.09
C HIS A 71 -0.35 5.58 17.74
N SER A 72 -0.86 6.38 18.68
CA SER A 72 -2.16 7.05 18.50
C SER A 72 -2.18 8.03 17.31
N ASP A 73 -1.06 8.67 17.00
CA ASP A 73 -0.97 9.64 15.91
C ASP A 73 -0.96 8.93 14.55
N PHE A 74 -0.33 7.78 14.46
CA PHE A 74 -0.45 6.90 13.29
C PHE A 74 -1.91 6.50 13.09
N SER A 75 -2.57 5.98 14.11
CA SER A 75 -3.95 5.50 14.04
C SER A 75 -4.97 6.61 13.75
N LYS A 76 -4.65 7.88 14.04
CA LYS A 76 -5.47 9.03 13.64
C LYS A 76 -5.29 9.43 12.16
N ARG A 77 -4.12 9.15 11.58
CA ARG A 77 -3.78 9.56 10.22
C ARG A 77 -4.04 8.49 9.18
N PHE A 78 -3.98 7.23 9.58
CA PHE A 78 -4.07 6.09 8.68
C PHE A 78 -5.17 5.13 9.10
N TYR A 79 -5.88 4.59 8.11
CA TYR A 79 -6.73 3.42 8.27
C TYR A 79 -5.94 2.18 7.92
N LEU A 80 -5.77 1.29 8.88
CA LEU A 80 -5.13 0.00 8.70
C LEU A 80 -6.18 -1.09 8.81
N ARG A 81 -6.34 -1.88 7.77
CA ARG A 81 -7.37 -2.92 7.68
C ARG A 81 -6.79 -4.22 7.18
N GLY A 82 -7.39 -5.31 7.60
CA GLY A 82 -7.04 -6.64 7.15
C GLY A 82 -7.80 -7.71 7.91
N GLU A 83 -7.67 -8.94 7.50
CA GLU A 83 -8.42 -10.06 8.06
C GLU A 83 -7.87 -10.48 9.44
N ASP A 84 -6.54 -10.61 9.56
CA ASP A 84 -5.86 -11.03 10.79
C ASP A 84 -5.29 -9.83 11.53
N SER A 85 -6.10 -9.24 12.40
CA SER A 85 -5.71 -8.07 13.18
C SER A 85 -4.52 -8.33 14.11
N VAL A 86 -4.41 -9.53 14.68
CA VAL A 86 -3.30 -9.89 15.57
C VAL A 86 -1.98 -10.01 14.83
N ALA A 87 -1.99 -10.68 13.68
CA ALA A 87 -0.81 -10.78 12.83
C ALA A 87 -0.36 -9.40 12.32
N ILE A 88 -1.32 -8.55 11.92
CA ILE A 88 -1.05 -7.19 11.44
C ILE A 88 -0.44 -6.34 12.56
N GLN A 89 -1.00 -6.34 13.76
CA GLN A 89 -0.47 -5.58 14.91
C GLN A 89 0.96 -6.00 15.26
N ARG A 90 1.28 -7.29 15.21
CA ARG A 90 2.65 -7.78 15.43
C ARG A 90 3.60 -7.39 14.31
N PHE A 91 3.11 -7.34 13.07
CA PHE A 91 3.90 -7.00 11.90
C PHE A 91 4.24 -5.50 11.82
N PHE A 92 3.33 -4.64 12.26
CA PHE A 92 3.52 -3.19 12.31
C PHE A 92 4.37 -2.79 13.52
N THR A 93 5.68 -3.06 13.43
CA THR A 93 6.66 -2.65 14.42
C THR A 93 6.78 -1.13 14.50
N ASP A 94 7.37 -0.60 15.58
CA ASP A 94 7.61 0.84 15.75
C ASP A 94 8.36 1.44 14.54
N ASN A 95 9.34 0.72 14.02
CA ASN A 95 10.11 1.18 12.85
C ASN A 95 9.24 1.28 11.59
N LEU A 96 8.36 0.31 11.34
CA LEU A 96 7.46 0.34 10.19
C LEU A 96 6.43 1.48 10.33
N VAL A 97 5.88 1.68 11.52
CA VAL A 97 4.98 2.79 11.81
C VAL A 97 5.68 4.13 11.56
N LEU A 98 6.88 4.33 12.11
CA LEU A 98 7.68 5.55 11.91
C LEU A 98 8.06 5.76 10.44
N PHE A 99 8.30 4.68 9.69
CA PHE A 99 8.53 4.77 8.26
C PHE A 99 7.34 5.41 7.54
N PHE A 100 6.13 4.95 7.80
CA PHE A 100 4.93 5.53 7.19
C PHE A 100 4.65 6.96 7.65
N GLU A 101 4.86 7.27 8.92
CA GLU A 101 4.69 8.62 9.45
C GLU A 101 5.68 9.63 8.85
N SER A 102 6.89 9.20 8.53
CA SER A 102 8.00 10.05 8.08
C SER A 102 8.08 10.22 6.57
N ASN A 103 7.30 9.47 5.81
CA ASN A 103 7.30 9.51 4.35
C ASN A 103 6.03 10.16 3.80
N PRO A 104 6.06 10.65 2.55
CA PRO A 104 4.84 11.05 1.86
C PRO A 104 3.81 9.92 1.84
N TYR A 105 2.55 10.29 1.89
CA TYR A 105 1.46 9.32 1.87
C TYR A 105 1.38 8.60 0.53
N TYR A 106 1.29 7.29 0.62
CA TYR A 106 0.88 6.39 -0.45
C TYR A 106 -0.14 5.40 0.09
N HIS A 107 -1.10 5.04 -0.73
CA HIS A 107 -1.92 3.87 -0.49
C HIS A 107 -1.07 2.62 -0.64
N VAL A 108 -1.13 1.72 0.33
CA VAL A 108 -0.36 0.47 0.35
C VAL A 108 -1.31 -0.69 0.59
N GLU A 109 -1.23 -1.69 -0.26
CA GLU A 109 -2.07 -2.88 -0.18
C GLU A 109 -1.22 -4.14 -0.33
N SER A 110 -1.33 -5.06 0.63
CA SER A 110 -0.64 -6.35 0.64
C SER A 110 -1.62 -7.50 0.45
N ASN A 111 -1.28 -8.42 -0.43
CA ASN A 111 -1.96 -9.72 -0.55
C ASN A 111 -1.20 -10.87 0.13
N GLY A 112 -0.13 -10.56 0.87
CA GLY A 112 0.73 -11.53 1.55
C GLY A 112 2.02 -11.85 0.80
N THR A 113 2.04 -11.84 -0.52
CA THR A 113 3.22 -12.19 -1.35
C THR A 113 3.69 -11.05 -2.23
N SER A 114 2.89 -10.01 -2.34
CA SER A 114 3.23 -8.79 -3.06
C SER A 114 2.53 -7.58 -2.44
N VAL A 115 3.03 -6.41 -2.79
CA VAL A 115 2.50 -5.13 -2.33
C VAL A 115 2.22 -4.24 -3.53
N LEU A 116 1.07 -3.58 -3.53
CA LEU A 116 0.73 -2.49 -4.44
C LEU A 116 0.87 -1.16 -3.72
N VAL A 117 1.46 -0.18 -4.40
CA VAL A 117 1.66 1.17 -3.89
C VAL A 117 1.22 2.18 -4.94
N TYR A 118 0.36 3.12 -4.56
CA TYR A 118 -0.06 4.22 -5.43
C TYR A 118 -0.56 5.42 -4.62
N SER A 119 -0.63 6.61 -5.21
CA SER A 119 -0.93 7.83 -4.45
C SER A 119 -2.18 8.57 -4.88
N LYS A 120 -2.56 8.52 -6.13
CA LYS A 120 -3.62 9.35 -6.70
C LYS A 120 -4.37 8.65 -7.82
N GLU A 121 -5.60 9.08 -8.02
CA GLU A 121 -6.46 8.65 -9.12
C GLU A 121 -6.09 9.32 -10.45
N ARG A 122 -4.79 9.39 -10.75
CA ARG A 122 -4.27 9.92 -12.03
C ARG A 122 -2.95 9.26 -12.40
N ILE A 123 -2.62 9.33 -13.67
CA ILE A 123 -1.33 8.84 -14.17
C ILE A 123 -0.19 9.71 -13.63
N ALA A 124 0.84 9.08 -13.08
CA ALA A 124 1.98 9.74 -12.51
C ALA A 124 2.93 10.32 -13.57
N GLY A 125 3.42 11.52 -13.32
CA GLY A 125 4.53 12.11 -14.08
C GLY A 125 5.89 11.49 -13.71
N ILE A 126 6.95 11.86 -14.44
CA ILE A 126 8.30 11.29 -14.26
C ILE A 126 8.82 11.48 -12.83
N LYS A 127 8.64 12.66 -12.25
CA LYS A 127 9.09 12.94 -10.87
C LYS A 127 8.34 12.08 -9.84
N GLU A 128 7.05 11.92 -10.03
CA GLU A 128 6.20 11.09 -9.16
C GLU A 128 6.54 9.61 -9.27
N ILE A 129 6.84 9.12 -10.48
CA ILE A 129 7.32 7.76 -10.72
C ILE A 129 8.63 7.49 -9.98
N LYS A 130 9.59 8.43 -10.03
CA LYS A 130 10.85 8.32 -9.30
C LYS A 130 10.62 8.29 -7.79
N SER A 131 9.75 9.15 -7.28
CA SER A 131 9.41 9.19 -5.85
C SER A 131 8.71 7.90 -5.41
N LEU A 132 7.77 7.41 -6.20
CA LEU A 132 7.06 6.16 -5.97
C LEU A 132 8.02 4.95 -5.95
N HIS A 133 8.93 4.88 -6.91
CA HIS A 133 9.93 3.82 -6.98
C HIS A 133 10.90 3.86 -5.79
N ASN A 134 11.40 5.05 -5.42
CA ASN A 134 12.27 5.22 -4.26
C ASN A 134 11.56 4.85 -2.95
N PHE A 135 10.30 5.26 -2.79
CA PHE A 135 9.47 4.84 -1.66
C PHE A 135 9.33 3.32 -1.61
N GLY A 136 9.00 2.71 -2.73
CA GLY A 136 8.82 1.25 -2.83
C GLY A 136 10.08 0.46 -2.47
N LYS A 137 11.25 0.92 -2.87
CA LYS A 137 12.54 0.28 -2.50
C LYS A 137 12.78 0.35 -1.00
N ARG A 138 12.54 1.50 -0.38
CA ARG A 138 12.66 1.67 1.08
C ARG A 138 11.60 0.86 1.82
N LEU A 139 10.36 0.85 1.35
CA LEU A 139 9.28 0.04 1.91
C LEU A 139 9.64 -1.44 1.87
N GLN A 140 10.13 -1.96 0.76
CA GLN A 140 10.56 -3.36 0.65
C GLN A 140 11.59 -3.71 1.72
N THR A 141 12.56 -2.84 1.97
CA THR A 141 13.57 -3.03 3.02
C THR A 141 12.95 -3.10 4.40
N GLU A 142 12.04 -2.19 4.73
CA GLU A 142 11.33 -2.18 6.03
C GLU A 142 10.47 -3.44 6.22
N LEU A 143 9.74 -3.85 5.19
CA LEU A 143 8.93 -5.07 5.24
C LEU A 143 9.78 -6.32 5.44
N LEU A 144 10.96 -6.38 4.83
CA LEU A 144 11.90 -7.50 5.03
C LEU A 144 12.43 -7.54 6.47
N ILE A 145 12.76 -6.40 7.05
CA ILE A 145 13.19 -6.30 8.46
C ILE A 145 12.07 -6.81 9.39
N CYS A 146 10.83 -6.42 9.13
CA CYS A 146 9.69 -6.89 9.92
C CYS A 146 9.52 -8.42 9.86
N THR A 147 9.74 -9.04 8.72
CA THR A 147 9.66 -10.51 8.60
C THR A 147 10.74 -11.24 9.39
N GLN A 148 11.92 -10.66 9.52
CA GLN A 148 13.03 -11.25 10.30
C GLN A 148 12.78 -11.17 11.81
N ASN A 149 12.01 -10.19 12.27
CA ASN A 149 11.72 -9.99 13.69
C ASN A 149 10.55 -10.85 14.21
N ILE A 150 9.78 -11.47 13.31
CA ILE A 150 8.63 -12.33 13.65
C ILE A 150 9.04 -13.82 13.72
N GLY A 151 10.21 -14.13 13.19
CA GLY A 151 10.78 -15.47 13.15
C GLY A 151 11.20 -16.02 14.53
#